data_30ee6ae9804bf14444bda0bd49088723
#
_entry.id   30ee6ae9804bf14444bda0bd49088723
#
_cell.length_a   1.000
_cell.length_b   1.000
_cell.length_c   1.000
_cell.angle_alpha   90.00
_cell.angle_beta   90.00
_cell.angle_gamma   90.00
#
_symmetry.space_group_name_H-M   'P 1'
#
loop_
_entity.id
_entity.type
_entity.pdbx_description
1 polymer ?
#
loop_
_entity_poly.entity_id
_entity_poly.type
_entity_poly.pdbx_seq_one_letter_code
_entity_poly.pdbx_strand_id
1 'polypeptide(L)'
;KNGRQIILFSGIARDTLIYAGGDQSVHGRALNTTLNGGYQYVHKDGLALNTVINEGGWQVVKAGGAVGNTTINQNGELRVHAGGEATAVTQNTGGALVTSTAATVTGINRLGAFSVVEGKADNVVLENGGRL
;
A
#
# COMPACT_ATOMS: atom_id res chain seq x y z
N LYS A 1 1.44 16.15 12.73
CA LYS A 1 0.37 17.09 12.48
C LYS A 1 -0.69 16.52 11.58
N ASN A 2 -1.89 17.04 11.69
CA ASN A 2 -3.03 16.56 10.93
C ASN A 2 -3.09 17.28 9.59
N GLY A 3 -2.14 16.99 8.73
CA GLY A 3 -2.13 17.54 7.39
C GLY A 3 -2.77 16.61 6.40
N ARG A 4 -3.33 17.14 5.34
CA ARG A 4 -3.89 16.35 4.26
C ARG A 4 -3.40 16.89 2.92
N GLN A 5 -2.92 15.97 2.08
CA GLN A 5 -2.56 16.29 0.71
C GLN A 5 -3.50 15.54 -0.21
N ILE A 6 -4.14 16.25 -1.13
CA ILE A 6 -5.02 15.62 -2.10
C ILE A 6 -4.40 15.81 -3.48
N ILE A 7 -4.13 14.69 -4.16
CA ILE A 7 -3.53 14.72 -5.49
C ILE A 7 -4.64 14.38 -6.47
N LEU A 8 -5.08 15.37 -7.21
CA LEU A 8 -6.18 15.20 -8.15
C LEU A 8 -5.71 14.56 -9.45
N PHE A 9 -6.65 14.18 -10.27
CA PHE A 9 -6.37 13.61 -11.59
C PHE A 9 -5.38 14.51 -12.33
N SER A 10 -4.35 13.92 -12.91
CA SER A 10 -3.25 14.59 -13.59
C SER A 10 -2.25 15.27 -12.65
N GLY A 11 -2.51 15.28 -11.34
CA GLY A 11 -1.54 15.82 -10.39
C GLY A 11 -0.46 14.80 -10.07
N ILE A 12 0.71 15.28 -9.67
CA ILE A 12 1.84 14.44 -9.29
C ILE A 12 2.46 15.01 -8.03
N ALA A 13 2.62 14.19 -7.00
CA ALA A 13 3.37 14.55 -5.80
C ALA A 13 4.62 13.68 -5.74
N ARG A 14 5.75 14.26 -5.40
CA ARG A 14 7.03 13.55 -5.34
C ARG A 14 7.65 13.71 -3.96
N ASP A 15 8.27 12.63 -3.48
CA ASP A 15 9.11 12.69 -2.29
C ASP A 15 8.36 13.21 -1.06
N THR A 16 7.12 12.77 -0.88
CA THR A 16 6.27 13.22 0.22
C THR A 16 6.53 12.35 1.45
N LEU A 17 6.62 12.99 2.61
CA LEU A 17 6.83 12.33 3.89
C LEU A 17 5.61 12.61 4.76
N ILE A 18 4.94 11.56 5.23
CA ILE A 18 3.69 11.71 5.98
C ILE A 18 3.83 11.09 7.36
N TYR A 19 3.68 11.92 8.38
CA TYR A 19 3.78 11.50 9.77
C TYR A 19 2.41 11.17 10.35
N ALA A 20 2.40 10.67 11.58
CA ALA A 20 1.18 10.31 12.27
C ALA A 20 0.19 11.48 12.26
N GLY A 21 -1.06 11.18 11.96
CA GLY A 21 -2.13 12.19 11.87
C GLY A 21 -2.25 12.83 10.49
N GLY A 22 -1.28 12.62 9.62
CA GLY A 22 -1.36 13.14 8.25
C GLY A 22 -1.86 12.08 7.29
N ASP A 23 -2.40 12.51 6.16
CA ASP A 23 -2.79 11.58 5.12
C ASP A 23 -2.64 12.18 3.73
N GLN A 24 -2.58 11.29 2.75
CA GLN A 24 -2.47 11.66 1.35
C GLN A 24 -3.53 10.89 0.58
N SER A 25 -4.37 11.60 -0.15
CA SER A 25 -5.38 10.99 -1.01
C SER A 25 -4.92 11.10 -2.46
N VAL A 26 -4.75 9.97 -3.11
CA VAL A 26 -4.14 9.91 -4.43
C VAL A 26 -5.20 9.58 -5.48
N HIS A 27 -5.56 10.56 -6.28
CA HIS A 27 -6.40 10.40 -7.47
C HIS A 27 -5.57 10.58 -8.74
N GLY A 28 -4.36 11.14 -8.58
CA GLY A 28 -3.37 11.27 -9.64
C GLY A 28 -2.21 10.33 -9.35
N ARG A 29 -0.99 10.86 -9.29
CA ARG A 29 0.19 10.05 -9.04
C ARG A 29 0.95 10.52 -7.81
N ALA A 30 1.43 9.56 -7.04
CA ALA A 30 2.31 9.83 -5.91
C ALA A 30 3.57 8.99 -6.10
N LEU A 31 4.73 9.64 -6.09
CA LEU A 31 6.01 8.99 -6.35
C LEU A 31 6.91 9.17 -5.12
N ASN A 32 7.47 8.06 -4.63
CA ASN A 32 8.44 8.08 -3.53
C ASN A 32 7.85 8.64 -2.22
N THR A 33 6.67 8.15 -1.83
CA THR A 33 6.05 8.55 -0.57
C THR A 33 6.58 7.67 0.57
N THR A 34 6.88 8.30 1.70
CA THR A 34 7.27 7.58 2.91
C THR A 34 6.22 7.82 3.99
N LEU A 35 5.66 6.74 4.53
CA LEU A 35 4.63 6.81 5.55
C LEU A 35 5.24 6.47 6.90
N ASN A 36 5.51 7.49 7.71
CA ASN A 36 6.04 7.34 9.06
C ASN A 36 4.91 7.56 10.05
N GLY A 37 3.95 6.62 10.05
CA GLY A 37 2.76 6.72 10.88
C GLY A 37 1.59 7.37 10.17
N GLY A 38 1.81 7.94 8.99
CA GLY A 38 0.75 8.55 8.20
C GLY A 38 0.07 7.54 7.29
N TYR A 39 -0.98 7.97 6.63
CA TYR A 39 -1.81 7.12 5.79
C TYR A 39 -1.80 7.63 4.36
N GLN A 40 -1.79 6.69 3.41
CA GLN A 40 -1.96 7.01 2.00
C GLN A 40 -3.14 6.23 1.47
N TYR A 41 -4.09 6.93 0.86
CA TYR A 41 -5.27 6.30 0.25
C TYR A 41 -5.15 6.45 -1.26
N VAL A 42 -5.08 5.32 -1.97
CA VAL A 42 -5.00 5.33 -3.43
C VAL A 42 -6.37 4.99 -3.96
N HIS A 43 -7.02 5.98 -4.56
CA HIS A 43 -8.38 5.87 -5.04
C HIS A 43 -8.42 5.40 -6.48
N LYS A 44 -9.62 5.19 -7.01
CA LYS A 44 -9.80 4.77 -8.39
C LYS A 44 -9.01 5.70 -9.32
N ASP A 45 -8.28 5.11 -10.25
CA ASP A 45 -7.43 5.79 -11.23
C ASP A 45 -6.20 6.46 -10.62
N GLY A 46 -6.00 6.32 -9.31
CA GLY A 46 -4.77 6.79 -8.69
C GLY A 46 -3.66 5.76 -8.83
N LEU A 47 -2.43 6.23 -8.79
CA LEU A 47 -1.25 5.38 -8.90
C LEU A 47 -0.20 5.88 -7.92
N ALA A 48 0.31 4.98 -7.07
CA ALA A 48 1.40 5.31 -6.15
C ALA A 48 2.55 4.35 -6.40
N LEU A 49 3.74 4.89 -6.62
CA LEU A 49 4.94 4.10 -6.90
C LEU A 49 6.01 4.38 -5.86
N ASN A 50 6.69 3.33 -5.43
CA ASN A 50 7.82 3.42 -4.52
C ASN A 50 7.42 3.99 -3.16
N THR A 51 6.33 3.48 -2.58
CA THR A 51 5.91 3.86 -1.24
C THR A 51 6.61 2.99 -0.21
N VAL A 52 7.12 3.63 0.85
CA VAL A 52 7.71 2.91 1.98
C VAL A 52 6.78 3.11 3.17
N ILE A 53 6.33 2.00 3.76
CA ILE A 53 5.41 2.03 4.88
C ILE A 53 6.17 1.62 6.13
N ASN A 54 6.39 2.57 7.02
CA ASN A 54 7.09 2.32 8.27
C ASN A 54 6.08 2.20 9.41
N GLU A 55 6.58 2.09 10.63
CA GLU A 55 5.77 1.82 11.81
C GLU A 55 4.57 2.78 11.89
N GLY A 56 3.37 2.19 12.04
CA GLY A 56 2.14 2.95 12.16
C GLY A 56 1.58 3.48 10.85
N GLY A 57 2.32 3.36 9.76
CA GLY A 57 1.86 3.81 8.46
C GLY A 57 0.93 2.82 7.80
N TRP A 58 0.00 3.32 7.01
CA TRP A 58 -0.93 2.50 6.25
C TRP A 58 -1.00 3.02 4.82
N GLN A 59 -0.92 2.08 3.88
CA GLN A 59 -1.28 2.37 2.50
C GLN A 59 -2.55 1.59 2.20
N VAL A 60 -3.58 2.29 1.76
CA VAL A 60 -4.89 1.68 1.48
C VAL A 60 -5.16 1.84 0.00
N VAL A 61 -5.30 0.72 -0.69
CA VAL A 61 -5.56 0.71 -2.13
C VAL A 61 -7.01 0.37 -2.34
N LYS A 62 -7.77 1.31 -2.88
CA LYS A 62 -9.20 1.13 -3.10
C LYS A 62 -9.46 0.54 -4.48
N ALA A 63 -10.70 0.12 -4.73
CA ALA A 63 -11.07 -0.45 -6.02
C ALA A 63 -10.66 0.49 -7.14
N GLY A 64 -9.97 -0.03 -8.15
CA GLY A 64 -9.52 0.76 -9.29
C GLY A 64 -8.22 1.53 -9.05
N GLY A 65 -7.70 1.52 -7.81
CA GLY A 65 -6.41 2.11 -7.54
C GLY A 65 -5.30 1.11 -7.76
N ALA A 66 -4.08 1.61 -7.98
CA ALA A 66 -2.92 0.75 -8.23
C ALA A 66 -1.70 1.28 -7.52
N VAL A 67 -0.90 0.38 -6.98
CA VAL A 67 0.39 0.72 -6.40
C VAL A 67 1.45 -0.23 -6.92
N GLY A 68 2.70 0.24 -6.99
CA GLY A 68 3.83 -0.57 -7.41
C GLY A 68 5.04 -0.30 -6.54
N ASN A 69 5.84 -1.34 -6.30
CA ASN A 69 7.08 -1.23 -5.51
C ASN A 69 6.83 -0.69 -4.10
N THR A 70 5.77 -1.17 -3.44
CA THR A 70 5.51 -0.82 -2.05
C THR A 70 6.36 -1.69 -1.13
N THR A 71 7.03 -1.08 -0.17
CA THR A 71 7.78 -1.79 0.84
C THR A 71 7.05 -1.67 2.17
N ILE A 72 6.71 -2.81 2.77
CA ILE A 72 6.05 -2.84 4.07
C ILE A 72 7.08 -3.24 5.12
N ASN A 73 7.42 -2.30 5.98
CA ASN A 73 8.37 -2.57 7.04
C ASN A 73 7.65 -2.96 8.33
N GLN A 74 8.40 -3.33 9.35
CA GLN A 74 7.84 -3.79 10.62
C GLN A 74 6.82 -2.77 11.14
N ASN A 75 5.64 -3.27 11.52
CA ASN A 75 4.54 -2.47 12.06
C ASN A 75 3.91 -1.50 11.06
N GLY A 76 4.24 -1.61 9.79
CA GLY A 76 3.51 -0.94 8.72
C GLY A 76 2.44 -1.86 8.18
N GLU A 77 1.51 -1.31 7.42
CA GLU A 77 0.39 -2.10 6.90
C GLU A 77 0.00 -1.68 5.49
N LEU A 78 -0.16 -2.68 4.62
CA LEU A 78 -0.72 -2.48 3.30
C LEU A 78 -2.10 -3.11 3.28
N ARG A 79 -3.13 -2.33 2.91
CA ARG A 79 -4.49 -2.83 2.75
C ARG A 79 -4.91 -2.70 1.30
N VAL A 80 -5.40 -3.78 0.73
CA VAL A 80 -5.86 -3.77 -0.66
C VAL A 80 -7.29 -4.26 -0.69
N HIS A 81 -8.21 -3.38 -1.10
CA HIS A 81 -9.63 -3.72 -1.20
C HIS A 81 -9.90 -4.45 -2.51
N ALA A 82 -11.06 -5.10 -2.58
CA ALA A 82 -11.48 -5.79 -3.80
C ALA A 82 -11.37 -4.83 -4.99
N GLY A 83 -10.77 -5.29 -6.08
CA GLY A 83 -10.58 -4.47 -7.26
C GLY A 83 -9.35 -3.58 -7.23
N GLY A 84 -8.64 -3.53 -6.11
CA GLY A 84 -7.38 -2.81 -6.04
C GLY A 84 -6.24 -3.67 -6.54
N GLU A 85 -5.12 -3.04 -6.88
CA GLU A 85 -3.97 -3.75 -7.44
C GLU A 85 -2.68 -3.27 -6.78
N ALA A 86 -1.87 -4.21 -6.29
CA ALA A 86 -0.56 -3.91 -5.72
C ALA A 86 0.44 -4.89 -6.31
N THR A 87 1.46 -4.38 -7.00
CA THR A 87 2.46 -5.22 -7.66
C THR A 87 3.84 -4.90 -7.13
N ALA A 88 4.74 -5.88 -7.21
CA ALA A 88 6.12 -5.73 -6.75
C ALA A 88 6.19 -5.27 -5.29
N VAL A 89 5.31 -5.84 -4.44
CA VAL A 89 5.31 -5.55 -3.01
C VAL A 89 6.48 -6.27 -2.35
N THR A 90 7.19 -5.59 -1.46
CA THR A 90 8.19 -6.22 -0.61
C THR A 90 7.64 -6.20 0.81
N GLN A 91 7.31 -7.38 1.34
CA GLN A 91 6.81 -7.49 2.70
C GLN A 91 7.95 -7.97 3.59
N ASN A 92 8.50 -7.06 4.38
CA ASN A 92 9.55 -7.42 5.32
C ASN A 92 8.92 -7.99 6.59
N THR A 93 9.72 -8.67 7.40
CA THR A 93 9.24 -9.32 8.62
C THR A 93 8.56 -8.28 9.50
N GLY A 94 7.37 -8.63 10.00
CA GLY A 94 6.60 -7.74 10.86
C GLY A 94 5.69 -6.78 10.11
N GLY A 95 5.77 -6.75 8.79
CA GLY A 95 4.84 -5.95 7.99
C GLY A 95 3.52 -6.69 7.81
N ALA A 96 2.41 -5.96 7.85
CA ALA A 96 1.08 -6.54 7.76
C ALA A 96 0.50 -6.39 6.37
N LEU A 97 -0.09 -7.45 5.86
CA LEU A 97 -0.84 -7.43 4.61
C LEU A 97 -2.29 -7.75 4.91
N VAL A 98 -3.18 -6.81 4.61
CA VAL A 98 -4.63 -7.02 4.72
C VAL A 98 -5.18 -6.87 3.31
N THR A 99 -5.71 -7.93 2.75
CA THR A 99 -6.16 -7.88 1.37
C THR A 99 -7.41 -8.71 1.16
N SER A 100 -8.28 -8.23 0.28
CA SER A 100 -9.36 -9.06 -0.24
C SER A 100 -8.75 -10.07 -1.22
N THR A 101 -9.31 -11.26 -1.26
CA THR A 101 -8.90 -12.23 -2.30
C THR A 101 -9.38 -11.81 -3.68
N ALA A 102 -10.30 -10.83 -3.75
CA ALA A 102 -10.73 -10.25 -5.03
C ALA A 102 -9.82 -9.10 -5.48
N ALA A 103 -8.77 -8.81 -4.73
CA ALA A 103 -7.73 -7.86 -5.12
C ALA A 103 -6.61 -8.61 -5.83
N THR A 104 -5.73 -7.88 -6.47
CA THR A 104 -4.53 -8.45 -7.09
C THR A 104 -3.32 -7.94 -6.32
N VAL A 105 -2.56 -8.86 -5.74
CA VAL A 105 -1.35 -8.49 -4.98
C VAL A 105 -0.25 -9.47 -5.37
N THR A 106 0.90 -8.94 -5.77
CA THR A 106 2.06 -9.77 -6.07
C THR A 106 3.29 -9.15 -5.43
N GLY A 107 4.23 -9.99 -5.03
CA GLY A 107 5.46 -9.48 -4.46
C GLY A 107 6.32 -10.57 -3.87
N ILE A 108 7.16 -10.17 -2.91
CA ILE A 108 8.03 -11.10 -2.19
C ILE A 108 7.87 -10.89 -0.69
N ASN A 109 8.02 -11.98 0.05
CA ASN A 109 8.05 -11.97 1.50
C ASN A 109 9.16 -12.92 1.96
N ARG A 110 9.24 -13.21 3.25
CA ARG A 110 10.32 -14.07 3.76
C ARG A 110 10.25 -15.51 3.25
N LEU A 111 9.15 -15.91 2.63
CA LEU A 111 9.01 -17.23 2.05
C LEU A 111 9.31 -17.24 0.54
N GLY A 112 9.57 -16.07 -0.05
CA GLY A 112 9.79 -15.95 -1.48
C GLY A 112 8.65 -15.22 -2.17
N ALA A 113 8.42 -15.52 -3.43
CA ALA A 113 7.36 -14.88 -4.19
C ALA A 113 5.99 -15.28 -3.65
N PHE A 114 5.08 -14.31 -3.55
CA PHE A 114 3.71 -14.56 -3.14
C PHE A 114 2.74 -13.88 -4.09
N SER A 115 1.50 -14.32 -4.07
CA SER A 115 0.50 -13.69 -4.92
C SER A 115 -0.91 -13.89 -4.38
N VAL A 116 -1.77 -12.93 -4.69
CA VAL A 116 -3.22 -13.05 -4.56
C VAL A 116 -3.75 -12.63 -5.92
N VAL A 117 -4.25 -13.59 -6.68
CA VAL A 117 -4.71 -13.37 -8.04
C VAL A 117 -5.95 -14.19 -8.29
N GLU A 118 -6.99 -13.55 -8.82
CA GLU A 118 -8.23 -14.24 -9.22
C GLU A 118 -8.78 -15.13 -8.11
N GLY A 119 -8.82 -14.59 -6.90
CA GLY A 119 -9.39 -15.28 -5.76
C GLY A 119 -8.48 -16.31 -5.11
N LYS A 120 -7.23 -16.43 -5.55
CA LYS A 120 -6.33 -17.45 -5.05
C LYS A 120 -5.12 -16.82 -4.38
N ALA A 121 -4.89 -17.18 -3.12
CA ALA A 121 -3.73 -16.71 -2.37
C ALA A 121 -2.67 -17.81 -2.36
N ASP A 122 -1.44 -17.42 -2.64
CA ASP A 122 -0.32 -18.35 -2.72
C ASP A 122 0.88 -17.77 -1.99
N ASN A 123 1.42 -18.53 -1.05
CA ASN A 123 2.63 -18.20 -0.33
C ASN A 123 2.55 -16.90 0.48
N VAL A 124 1.36 -16.55 0.95
CA VAL A 124 1.10 -15.31 1.67
C VAL A 124 1.52 -15.47 3.13
N VAL A 125 2.12 -14.41 3.71
CA VAL A 125 2.48 -14.35 5.12
C VAL A 125 1.56 -13.37 5.80
N LEU A 126 0.85 -13.83 6.84
CA LEU A 126 -0.05 -12.98 7.62
C LEU A 126 0.54 -12.79 9.00
N GLU A 127 0.97 -11.57 9.30
CA GLU A 127 1.51 -11.24 10.61
C GLU A 127 1.10 -9.83 11.00
N ASN A 128 1.17 -9.53 12.28
CA ASN A 128 0.84 -8.21 12.85
C ASN A 128 -0.55 -7.72 12.43
N GLY A 129 -1.52 -8.62 12.45
CA GLY A 129 -2.90 -8.25 12.09
C GLY A 129 -3.22 -8.41 10.63
N GLY A 130 -2.32 -9.00 9.85
CA GLY A 130 -2.61 -9.27 8.45
C GLY A 130 -3.77 -10.22 8.27
N ARG A 131 -4.54 -10.05 7.21
CA ARG A 131 -5.72 -10.86 6.92
C ARG A 131 -5.95 -10.96 5.42
N LEU A 132 -6.67 -12.00 5.05
CA LEU A 132 -7.20 -12.16 3.71
C LEU A 132 -8.70 -11.97 3.70
#